data_ba29e6e374729ca908f00e2a97886fa3
#
_entry.id   ba29e6e374729ca908f00e2a97886fa3
#
_cell.length_a   1.000
_cell.length_b   1.000
_cell.length_c   1.000
_cell.angle_alpha   90.00
_cell.angle_beta   90.00
_cell.angle_gamma   90.00
#
_symmetry.space_group_name_H-M   'P 1'
#
loop_
_entity.id
_entity.type
_entity.pdbx_description
1 polymer ?
#
loop_
_entity_poly.entity_id
_entity_poly.type
_entity_poly.pdbx_seq_one_letter_code
_entity_poly.pdbx_strand_id
1 'polypeptide(L)'
;MQTFDYIIVGAGSAGCVLANRLSENPKHEVLLLETGGSDKSIFIKMPTALSIPMNTDKYAWQFNTEKEPYLNNREMHCPRGKVLGGSSSINGMVYVRGHAKDFDEWEAHGAEGWNYQACLPYFQKAETWYKGNDAYRGGNGELGVNNGNEMKNPLYTAFIKAGEQAGYDITSDYNGKQQEGFGPMHMTVKDGVRSSASREYLDPVKSRKNLTIVTGALVTKVVLEDKVAKGVEYVVNGKAETAAASHEVILSAGSIGSPHILQLSGIGDKDILEKAGVDVKHHLPGVGQNLQDHLEFYFQYKCKQPITLNRKLGLISKGLIGARWLLNRSGLGATNHFESCAFIRSKADVEWPDIQYHFLPAAIRYDGKSAFDGDGFQVHVGHNKPKSRGSVTLQSANPTVPPKILFNYLQHPDDIEGFRACVRLTREIIAQSAFDDFRDGEIQPGEHIQTDEEIDAFVREAVESAYHPSCSCKMGEDEMAVVDSQTNVHGIEGLRVVDSSIFPTIPNGNLNAPTIMVAEKAADIILGKPALPPQNVAVDIHPNWQTEQR
;
A
#
# COMPACT_ATOMS: atom_id res chain seq x y z
N MET A 1 -13.03 -10.26 32.74
CA MET A 1 -12.88 -10.21 31.27
C MET A 1 -13.97 -9.25 30.78
N GLN A 2 -13.60 -8.27 29.97
CA GLN A 2 -14.57 -7.36 29.36
C GLN A 2 -15.05 -7.96 28.04
N THR A 3 -16.35 -7.83 27.73
CA THR A 3 -16.96 -8.36 26.51
C THR A 3 -17.31 -7.22 25.57
N PHE A 4 -17.03 -7.40 24.28
CA PHE A 4 -17.37 -6.49 23.20
C PHE A 4 -18.13 -7.26 22.10
N ASP A 5 -18.89 -6.57 21.29
CA ASP A 5 -19.53 -7.21 20.14
C ASP A 5 -18.47 -7.48 19.05
N TYR A 6 -17.64 -6.52 18.77
CA TYR A 6 -16.58 -6.64 17.77
C TYR A 6 -15.22 -6.28 18.37
N ILE A 7 -14.23 -7.13 18.12
CA ILE A 7 -12.83 -6.85 18.45
C ILE A 7 -12.05 -6.70 17.15
N ILE A 8 -11.50 -5.51 16.90
CA ILE A 8 -10.69 -5.20 15.72
C ILE A 8 -9.23 -5.18 16.15
N VAL A 9 -8.40 -6.00 15.50
CA VAL A 9 -6.97 -6.14 15.78
C VAL A 9 -6.16 -5.42 14.72
N GLY A 10 -5.54 -4.30 15.10
CA GLY A 10 -4.78 -3.40 14.24
C GLY A 10 -5.58 -2.15 13.84
N ALA A 11 -5.09 -0.97 14.22
CA ALA A 11 -5.66 0.32 13.84
C ALA A 11 -4.98 0.89 12.57
N GLY A 12 -4.77 0.03 11.57
CA GLY A 12 -4.25 0.39 10.24
C GLY A 12 -5.32 0.98 9.33
N SER A 13 -5.04 0.98 8.02
CA SER A 13 -5.95 1.52 6.99
C SER A 13 -7.35 0.89 7.08
N ALA A 14 -7.43 -0.44 7.17
CA ALA A 14 -8.71 -1.14 7.28
C ALA A 14 -9.33 -1.02 8.68
N GLY A 15 -8.54 -1.22 9.74
CA GLY A 15 -9.07 -1.22 11.11
C GLY A 15 -9.68 0.11 11.53
N CYS A 16 -9.14 1.24 11.06
CA CYS A 16 -9.74 2.56 11.30
C CYS A 16 -11.10 2.72 10.62
N VAL A 17 -11.27 2.21 9.40
CA VAL A 17 -12.56 2.17 8.69
C VAL A 17 -13.57 1.32 9.45
N LEU A 18 -13.19 0.09 9.79
CA LEU A 18 -14.04 -0.83 10.54
C LEU A 18 -14.48 -0.25 11.89
N ALA A 19 -13.54 0.34 12.65
CA ALA A 19 -13.85 0.98 13.93
C ALA A 19 -14.88 2.11 13.76
N ASN A 20 -14.75 2.92 12.69
CA ASN A 20 -15.72 3.95 12.36
C ASN A 20 -17.10 3.34 12.07
N ARG A 21 -17.17 2.41 11.10
CA ARG A 21 -18.43 1.87 10.58
C ARG A 21 -19.16 0.98 11.59
N LEU A 22 -18.47 0.10 12.31
CA LEU A 22 -19.10 -0.80 13.28
C LEU A 22 -19.60 -0.05 14.51
N SER A 23 -18.95 1.03 14.91
CA SER A 23 -19.38 1.88 16.04
C SER A 23 -20.45 2.92 15.68
N GLU A 24 -20.91 3.00 14.42
CA GLU A 24 -22.03 3.88 14.04
C GLU A 24 -23.32 3.53 14.79
N ASN A 25 -23.57 2.24 15.00
CA ASN A 25 -24.68 1.79 15.83
C ASN A 25 -24.25 1.85 17.32
N PRO A 26 -24.87 2.71 18.14
CA PRO A 26 -24.49 2.85 19.56
C PRO A 26 -24.76 1.62 20.43
N LYS A 27 -25.42 0.59 19.87
CA LYS A 27 -25.65 -0.68 20.56
C LYS A 27 -24.51 -1.67 20.39
N HIS A 28 -23.60 -1.43 19.43
CA HIS A 28 -22.46 -2.29 19.20
C HIS A 28 -21.26 -1.79 20.04
N GLU A 29 -20.81 -2.57 20.99
CA GLU A 29 -19.59 -2.32 21.74
C GLU A 29 -18.38 -2.76 20.91
N VAL A 30 -17.52 -1.83 20.52
CA VAL A 30 -16.37 -2.08 19.64
C VAL A 30 -15.06 -1.84 20.36
N LEU A 31 -14.16 -2.81 20.34
CA LEU A 31 -12.78 -2.70 20.80
C LEU A 31 -11.81 -2.62 19.62
N LEU A 32 -10.98 -1.59 19.58
CA LEU A 32 -9.88 -1.45 18.63
C LEU A 32 -8.55 -1.55 19.36
N LEU A 33 -7.73 -2.54 19.00
CA LEU A 33 -6.41 -2.80 19.58
C LEU A 33 -5.30 -2.39 18.60
N GLU A 34 -4.34 -1.58 19.04
CA GLU A 34 -3.18 -1.16 18.25
C GLU A 34 -1.90 -1.32 19.06
N THR A 35 -0.90 -1.96 18.48
CA THR A 35 0.41 -2.15 19.13
C THR A 35 1.18 -0.85 19.27
N GLY A 36 1.07 0.03 18.29
CA GLY A 36 1.71 1.33 18.29
C GLY A 36 1.01 2.37 19.16
N GLY A 37 1.55 3.56 19.13
CA GLY A 37 1.01 4.71 19.87
C GLY A 37 0.25 5.70 18.99
N SER A 38 0.16 6.93 19.48
CA SER A 38 -0.54 8.05 18.83
C SER A 38 0.19 8.56 17.57
N ASP A 39 -0.57 8.95 16.55
CA ASP A 39 -0.14 9.58 15.29
C ASP A 39 -0.03 11.11 15.34
N LYS A 40 -0.10 11.71 16.53
CA LYS A 40 -0.13 13.19 16.67
C LYS A 40 1.18 13.91 16.32
N SER A 41 2.21 13.18 15.88
CA SER A 41 3.50 13.74 15.48
C SER A 41 3.39 14.71 14.29
N ILE A 42 4.15 15.81 14.34
CA ILE A 42 4.30 16.72 13.21
C ILE A 42 4.90 16.02 11.98
N PHE A 43 5.81 15.06 12.19
CA PHE A 43 6.46 14.30 11.11
C PHE A 43 5.51 13.34 10.40
N ILE A 44 4.43 12.90 11.07
CA ILE A 44 3.34 12.15 10.44
C ILE A 44 2.42 13.10 9.66
N LYS A 45 2.06 14.24 10.27
CA LYS A 45 1.08 15.18 9.72
C LYS A 45 1.59 15.98 8.52
N MET A 46 2.87 16.34 8.50
CA MET A 46 3.49 17.14 7.44
C MET A 46 3.91 16.25 6.26
N PRO A 47 3.27 16.37 5.08
CA PRO A 47 3.52 15.48 3.95
C PRO A 47 4.98 15.32 3.55
N THR A 48 5.74 16.41 3.45
CA THR A 48 7.16 16.36 3.05
C THR A 48 8.08 15.60 4.02
N ALA A 49 7.61 15.31 5.26
CA ALA A 49 8.40 14.61 6.26
C ALA A 49 8.29 13.08 6.19
N LEU A 50 7.69 12.54 5.13
CA LEU A 50 7.31 11.12 4.97
C LEU A 50 8.43 10.10 5.28
N SER A 51 9.68 10.40 4.99
CA SER A 51 10.82 9.51 5.27
C SER A 51 11.15 9.35 6.76
N ILE A 52 10.78 10.32 7.62
CA ILE A 52 11.12 10.29 9.04
C ILE A 52 10.33 9.22 9.81
N PRO A 53 8.98 9.19 9.75
CA PRO A 53 8.22 8.19 10.50
C PRO A 53 8.47 6.76 10.00
N MET A 54 8.73 6.57 8.70
CA MET A 54 9.01 5.26 8.12
C MET A 54 10.31 4.64 8.65
N ASN A 55 11.32 5.45 8.92
CA ASN A 55 12.64 5.03 9.39
C ASN A 55 12.81 5.18 10.92
N THR A 56 11.72 5.14 11.68
CA THR A 56 11.75 5.32 13.14
C THR A 56 10.99 4.20 13.84
N ASP A 57 11.63 3.44 14.71
CA ASP A 57 11.03 2.34 15.52
C ASP A 57 9.80 2.76 16.32
N LYS A 58 9.68 4.05 16.61
CA LYS A 58 8.53 4.62 17.30
C LYS A 58 7.24 4.50 16.52
N TYR A 59 7.30 4.58 15.18
CA TYR A 59 6.13 4.63 14.30
C TYR A 59 6.05 3.47 13.32
N ALA A 60 7.11 2.68 13.22
CA ALA A 60 7.16 1.55 12.30
C ALA A 60 7.78 0.30 12.93
N TRP A 61 7.25 -0.86 12.57
CA TRP A 61 7.97 -2.11 12.65
C TRP A 61 9.10 -2.04 11.62
N GLN A 62 10.32 -2.30 12.03
CA GLN A 62 11.49 -2.34 11.16
C GLN A 62 11.77 -3.80 10.77
N PHE A 63 10.82 -4.41 10.05
CA PHE A 63 11.02 -5.77 9.53
C PHE A 63 12.09 -5.77 8.44
N ASN A 64 12.80 -6.90 8.34
CA ASN A 64 13.63 -7.24 7.20
C ASN A 64 13.15 -8.57 6.63
N THR A 65 13.36 -8.78 5.33
CA THR A 65 13.14 -10.09 4.72
C THR A 65 14.22 -11.08 5.17
N GLU A 66 13.96 -12.37 4.98
CA GLU A 66 15.03 -13.34 4.86
C GLU A 66 15.92 -12.96 3.65
N LYS A 67 17.06 -13.64 3.51
CA LYS A 67 17.90 -13.47 2.31
C LYS A 67 17.11 -13.85 1.06
N GLU A 68 16.91 -12.89 0.16
CA GLU A 68 16.20 -13.10 -1.10
C GLU A 68 17.09 -13.82 -2.12
N PRO A 69 16.80 -15.09 -2.44
CA PRO A 69 17.74 -15.94 -3.21
C PRO A 69 18.04 -15.40 -4.61
N TYR A 70 17.04 -14.75 -5.22
CA TYR A 70 17.12 -14.22 -6.58
C TYR A 70 17.55 -12.76 -6.64
N LEU A 71 17.80 -12.12 -5.49
CA LEU A 71 18.34 -10.77 -5.32
C LEU A 71 19.75 -10.79 -4.68
N ASN A 72 20.65 -11.61 -5.18
CA ASN A 72 22.02 -11.72 -4.66
C ASN A 72 22.10 -12.00 -3.14
N ASN A 73 21.09 -12.67 -2.59
CA ASN A 73 20.92 -12.92 -1.15
C ASN A 73 20.86 -11.63 -0.29
N ARG A 74 20.37 -10.53 -0.84
CA ARG A 74 20.10 -9.31 -0.07
C ARG A 74 18.97 -9.53 0.91
N GLU A 75 19.07 -8.88 2.06
CA GLU A 75 17.96 -8.69 2.99
C GLU A 75 17.32 -7.33 2.69
N MET A 76 16.00 -7.30 2.51
CA MET A 76 15.27 -6.10 2.12
C MET A 76 14.56 -5.50 3.34
N HIS A 77 14.70 -4.18 3.54
CA HIS A 77 13.96 -3.47 4.56
C HIS A 77 12.47 -3.42 4.23
N CYS A 78 11.62 -3.82 5.18
CA CYS A 78 10.16 -3.91 5.00
C CYS A 78 9.41 -3.21 6.15
N PRO A 79 9.46 -1.88 6.28
CA PRO A 79 8.83 -1.13 7.36
C PRO A 79 7.30 -1.18 7.25
N ARG A 80 6.62 -1.44 8.37
CA ARG A 80 5.15 -1.43 8.49
C ARG A 80 4.72 -0.49 9.62
N GLY A 81 3.61 0.21 9.43
CA GLY A 81 3.12 1.14 10.44
C GLY A 81 2.87 0.46 11.79
N LYS A 82 3.40 1.06 12.87
CA LYS A 82 3.17 0.72 14.28
C LYS A 82 2.70 1.97 15.01
N VAL A 83 1.52 2.40 14.68
CA VAL A 83 0.93 3.68 15.09
C VAL A 83 -0.54 3.72 14.67
N LEU A 84 -1.40 4.50 15.32
CA LEU A 84 -2.75 4.76 14.83
C LEU A 84 -2.74 5.20 13.36
N GLY A 85 -3.58 4.60 12.53
CA GLY A 85 -3.57 4.72 11.08
C GLY A 85 -2.64 3.73 10.36
N GLY A 86 -1.80 2.98 11.11
CA GLY A 86 -0.87 2.01 10.56
C GLY A 86 0.00 2.59 9.46
N SER A 87 0.17 1.85 8.36
CA SER A 87 0.99 2.29 7.22
C SER A 87 0.44 3.54 6.52
N SER A 88 -0.87 3.88 6.62
CA SER A 88 -1.40 5.15 6.09
C SER A 88 -0.83 6.38 6.80
N SER A 89 -0.35 6.23 8.03
CA SER A 89 0.32 7.30 8.80
C SER A 89 1.79 7.49 8.45
N ILE A 90 2.41 6.56 7.72
CA ILE A 90 3.86 6.61 7.40
C ILE A 90 4.18 6.50 5.90
N ASN A 91 3.21 6.19 5.04
CA ASN A 91 3.38 6.00 3.59
C ASN A 91 3.70 7.28 2.82
N GLY A 92 3.99 7.15 1.53
CA GLY A 92 4.24 8.26 0.60
C GLY A 92 2.99 9.01 0.15
N MET A 93 1.79 8.69 0.67
CA MET A 93 0.50 9.34 0.37
C MET A 93 0.07 9.29 -1.10
N VAL A 94 0.65 8.44 -1.92
CA VAL A 94 0.19 8.26 -3.29
C VAL A 94 -1.16 7.54 -3.29
N TYR A 95 -2.13 8.06 -4.07
CA TYR A 95 -3.47 7.52 -4.17
C TYR A 95 -3.70 6.86 -5.52
N VAL A 96 -3.71 5.53 -5.53
CA VAL A 96 -4.03 4.68 -6.69
C VAL A 96 -5.06 3.65 -6.26
N ARG A 97 -6.08 3.44 -7.10
CA ARG A 97 -7.14 2.44 -6.82
C ARG A 97 -6.82 1.05 -7.34
N GLY A 98 -5.89 0.93 -8.27
CA GLY A 98 -5.70 -0.22 -9.13
C GLY A 98 -6.35 0.00 -10.50
N HIS A 99 -6.18 -0.95 -11.41
CA HIS A 99 -6.90 -0.99 -12.68
C HIS A 99 -8.23 -1.76 -12.50
N ALA A 100 -9.25 -1.43 -13.29
CA ALA A 100 -10.55 -2.14 -13.23
C ALA A 100 -10.39 -3.65 -13.40
N LYS A 101 -9.51 -4.08 -14.30
CA LYS A 101 -9.21 -5.49 -14.56
C LYS A 101 -8.60 -6.23 -13.37
N ASP A 102 -7.92 -5.54 -12.46
CA ASP A 102 -7.39 -6.18 -11.25
C ASP A 102 -8.51 -6.76 -10.38
N PHE A 103 -9.64 -6.05 -10.28
CA PHE A 103 -10.81 -6.49 -9.51
C PHE A 103 -11.62 -7.54 -10.27
N ASP A 104 -11.70 -7.46 -11.60
CA ASP A 104 -12.29 -8.53 -12.42
C ASP A 104 -11.48 -9.83 -12.29
N GLU A 105 -10.13 -9.73 -12.21
CA GLU A 105 -9.27 -10.87 -11.88
C GLU A 105 -9.53 -11.41 -10.45
N TRP A 106 -9.80 -10.55 -9.46
CA TRP A 106 -10.13 -11.02 -8.11
C TRP A 106 -11.37 -11.93 -8.12
N GLU A 107 -12.42 -11.52 -8.83
CA GLU A 107 -13.62 -12.35 -8.98
C GLU A 107 -13.32 -13.65 -9.72
N ALA A 108 -12.53 -13.60 -10.79
CA ALA A 108 -12.10 -14.78 -11.54
C ALA A 108 -11.27 -15.76 -10.68
N HIS A 109 -10.59 -15.28 -9.63
CA HIS A 109 -9.85 -16.08 -8.65
C HIS A 109 -10.70 -16.52 -7.44
N GLY A 110 -12.02 -16.44 -7.54
CA GLY A 110 -12.96 -16.94 -6.52
C GLY A 110 -13.39 -15.92 -5.47
N ALA A 111 -13.03 -14.64 -5.60
CA ALA A 111 -13.56 -13.57 -4.77
C ALA A 111 -14.90 -13.06 -5.34
N GLU A 112 -15.94 -13.86 -5.21
CA GLU A 112 -17.27 -13.56 -5.76
C GLU A 112 -17.80 -12.21 -5.24
N GLY A 113 -18.27 -11.37 -6.18
CA GLY A 113 -18.80 -10.04 -5.88
C GLY A 113 -17.73 -8.97 -5.64
N TRP A 114 -16.43 -9.25 -5.91
CA TRP A 114 -15.34 -8.29 -5.79
C TRP A 114 -14.81 -7.79 -7.15
N ASN A 115 -15.61 -7.90 -8.23
CA ASN A 115 -15.28 -7.27 -9.52
C ASN A 115 -15.31 -5.74 -9.44
N TYR A 116 -14.81 -5.07 -10.47
CA TYR A 116 -14.71 -3.61 -10.49
C TYR A 116 -16.05 -2.90 -10.30
N GLN A 117 -17.11 -3.37 -10.96
CA GLN A 117 -18.45 -2.76 -10.87
C GLN A 117 -18.99 -2.76 -9.44
N ALA A 118 -18.72 -3.83 -8.69
CA ALA A 118 -19.12 -3.98 -7.30
C ALA A 118 -18.20 -3.23 -6.32
N CYS A 119 -16.93 -2.99 -6.68
CA CYS A 119 -15.95 -2.28 -5.86
C CYS A 119 -15.99 -0.76 -6.04
N LEU A 120 -16.31 -0.26 -7.25
CA LEU A 120 -16.33 1.17 -7.56
C LEU A 120 -17.18 2.01 -6.61
N PRO A 121 -18.42 1.62 -6.22
CA PRO A 121 -19.22 2.39 -5.27
C PRO A 121 -18.56 2.57 -3.91
N TYR A 122 -17.75 1.58 -3.47
CA TYR A 122 -17.01 1.65 -2.20
C TYR A 122 -15.76 2.52 -2.28
N PHE A 123 -15.09 2.59 -3.43
CA PHE A 123 -14.06 3.62 -3.69
C PHE A 123 -14.64 5.02 -3.63
N GLN A 124 -15.82 5.23 -4.25
CA GLN A 124 -16.52 6.52 -4.20
C GLN A 124 -17.00 6.88 -2.80
N LYS A 125 -17.53 5.91 -2.05
CA LYS A 125 -17.95 6.07 -0.65
C LYS A 125 -16.79 6.51 0.24
N ALA A 126 -15.59 6.00 -0.02
CA ALA A 126 -14.42 6.24 0.82
C ALA A 126 -13.80 7.64 0.64
N GLU A 127 -13.90 8.27 -0.53
CA GLU A 127 -13.10 9.47 -0.86
C GLU A 127 -13.89 10.77 -0.93
N THR A 128 -13.19 11.85 -0.59
CA THR A 128 -13.54 13.21 -1.00
C THR A 128 -12.51 13.69 -2.02
N TRP A 129 -12.87 13.62 -3.29
CA TRP A 129 -12.05 14.14 -4.38
C TRP A 129 -12.17 15.65 -4.49
N TYR A 130 -11.06 16.37 -4.61
CA TYR A 130 -11.04 17.85 -4.56
C TYR A 130 -11.78 18.53 -5.73
N LYS A 131 -12.04 17.81 -6.84
CA LYS A 131 -12.86 18.31 -7.96
C LYS A 131 -14.34 17.94 -7.84
N GLY A 132 -14.76 17.30 -6.74
CA GLY A 132 -16.12 16.81 -6.55
C GLY A 132 -16.35 15.41 -7.11
N ASN A 133 -17.59 14.96 -7.13
CA ASN A 133 -17.99 13.64 -7.61
C ASN A 133 -18.25 13.61 -9.12
N ASP A 134 -17.99 12.47 -9.73
CA ASP A 134 -18.38 12.12 -11.09
C ASP A 134 -18.74 10.63 -11.18
N ALA A 135 -18.74 10.04 -12.38
CA ALA A 135 -19.04 8.61 -12.57
C ALA A 135 -18.01 7.67 -11.92
N TYR A 136 -16.79 8.14 -11.65
CA TYR A 136 -15.69 7.35 -11.10
C TYR A 136 -15.29 7.81 -9.71
N ARG A 137 -15.47 9.08 -9.39
CA ARG A 137 -14.91 9.73 -8.19
C ARG A 137 -16.00 10.07 -7.17
N GLY A 138 -15.63 9.94 -5.88
CA GLY A 138 -16.48 10.33 -4.75
C GLY A 138 -16.20 11.76 -4.27
N GLY A 139 -17.21 12.43 -3.74
CA GLY A 139 -17.10 13.82 -3.27
C GLY A 139 -17.39 14.02 -1.79
N ASN A 140 -17.84 13.00 -1.06
CA ASN A 140 -18.35 13.13 0.31
C ASN A 140 -17.83 12.06 1.28
N GLY A 141 -16.83 11.27 0.88
CA GLY A 141 -16.22 10.28 1.77
C GLY A 141 -15.22 10.91 2.72
N GLU A 142 -14.73 10.12 3.64
CA GLU A 142 -13.84 10.61 4.70
C GLU A 142 -12.44 10.95 4.17
N LEU A 143 -11.87 10.10 3.29
CA LEU A 143 -10.50 10.21 2.82
C LEU A 143 -10.34 11.38 1.84
N GLY A 144 -9.63 12.43 2.24
CA GLY A 144 -9.32 13.55 1.35
C GLY A 144 -8.26 13.20 0.31
N VAL A 145 -8.55 13.45 -0.97
CA VAL A 145 -7.67 13.19 -2.11
C VAL A 145 -7.52 14.45 -2.98
N ASN A 146 -6.27 14.81 -3.31
CA ASN A 146 -5.97 15.94 -4.19
C ASN A 146 -4.79 15.63 -5.14
N ASN A 147 -4.36 16.60 -5.95
CA ASN A 147 -3.24 16.50 -6.88
C ASN A 147 -1.97 17.26 -6.44
N GLY A 148 -1.80 17.49 -5.14
CA GLY A 148 -0.60 18.10 -4.57
C GLY A 148 -0.53 19.62 -4.71
N ASN A 149 0.66 20.14 -5.07
CA ASN A 149 0.97 21.57 -5.09
C ASN A 149 0.95 22.16 -6.52
N GLU A 150 0.00 21.72 -7.36
CA GLU A 150 -0.25 22.23 -8.70
C GLU A 150 0.92 22.07 -9.68
N MET A 151 1.78 21.07 -9.48
CA MET A 151 2.94 20.77 -10.34
C MET A 151 3.82 22.00 -10.65
N LYS A 152 4.13 22.80 -9.63
CA LYS A 152 4.85 24.09 -9.80
C LYS A 152 6.30 23.92 -10.30
N ASN A 153 6.93 22.77 -10.09
CA ASN A 153 8.26 22.52 -10.66
C ASN A 153 8.10 22.14 -12.14
N PRO A 154 8.83 22.83 -13.07
CA PRO A 154 8.70 22.58 -14.51
C PRO A 154 9.08 21.15 -14.93
N LEU A 155 9.86 20.44 -14.13
CA LEU A 155 10.21 19.04 -14.39
C LEU A 155 9.01 18.10 -14.40
N TYR A 156 7.94 18.38 -13.63
CA TYR A 156 6.70 17.59 -13.68
C TYR A 156 6.01 17.67 -15.05
N THR A 157 5.92 18.89 -15.59
CA THR A 157 5.34 19.11 -16.93
C THR A 157 6.24 18.55 -18.02
N ALA A 158 7.58 18.65 -17.85
CA ALA A 158 8.54 18.07 -18.78
C ALA A 158 8.38 16.54 -18.85
N PHE A 159 8.17 15.86 -17.72
CA PHE A 159 7.95 14.42 -17.68
C PHE A 159 6.68 14.01 -18.44
N ILE A 160 5.56 14.70 -18.20
CA ILE A 160 4.31 14.42 -18.90
C ILE A 160 4.46 14.65 -20.41
N LYS A 161 5.11 15.77 -20.80
CA LYS A 161 5.32 16.09 -22.21
C LYS A 161 6.29 15.12 -22.89
N ALA A 162 7.28 14.61 -22.18
CA ALA A 162 8.18 13.59 -22.70
C ALA A 162 7.45 12.28 -22.98
N GLY A 163 6.49 11.90 -22.15
CA GLY A 163 5.61 10.76 -22.42
C GLY A 163 4.79 10.96 -23.70
N GLU A 164 4.17 12.14 -23.87
CA GLU A 164 3.44 12.48 -25.10
C GLU A 164 4.35 12.42 -26.34
N GLN A 165 5.56 12.97 -26.26
CA GLN A 165 6.54 12.92 -27.35
C GLN A 165 7.04 11.51 -27.66
N ALA A 166 7.06 10.62 -26.68
CA ALA A 166 7.35 9.21 -26.86
C ALA A 166 6.16 8.39 -27.39
N GLY A 167 5.01 9.03 -27.65
CA GLY A 167 3.84 8.41 -28.25
C GLY A 167 2.82 7.84 -27.25
N TYR A 168 2.95 8.15 -25.96
CA TYR A 168 1.98 7.74 -24.95
C TYR A 168 0.84 8.74 -24.79
N ASP A 169 -0.31 8.26 -24.37
CA ASP A 169 -1.46 9.10 -24.06
C ASP A 169 -1.22 9.97 -22.81
N ILE A 170 -2.00 11.04 -22.70
CA ILE A 170 -2.11 11.87 -21.50
C ILE A 170 -3.40 11.52 -20.80
N THR A 171 -3.32 11.24 -19.49
CA THR A 171 -4.49 11.05 -18.65
C THR A 171 -4.60 12.18 -17.62
N SER A 172 -5.80 12.73 -17.47
CA SER A 172 -6.08 13.72 -16.43
C SER A 172 -6.50 13.09 -15.10
N ASP A 173 -6.87 11.80 -15.13
CA ASP A 173 -7.32 11.01 -13.98
C ASP A 173 -7.13 9.51 -14.21
N TYR A 174 -5.98 8.98 -13.77
CA TYR A 174 -5.67 7.55 -13.86
C TYR A 174 -6.49 6.66 -12.89
N ASN A 175 -7.29 7.25 -12.01
CA ASN A 175 -8.29 6.56 -11.18
C ASN A 175 -9.71 6.66 -11.76
N GLY A 176 -9.85 7.25 -12.94
CA GLY A 176 -11.08 7.39 -13.70
C GLY A 176 -11.22 6.34 -14.79
N LYS A 177 -11.70 6.80 -15.95
CA LYS A 177 -11.95 5.96 -17.12
C LYS A 177 -10.67 5.35 -17.72
N GLN A 178 -9.58 6.15 -17.77
CA GLN A 178 -8.31 5.82 -18.44
C GLN A 178 -7.17 5.83 -17.42
N GLN A 179 -6.65 4.65 -17.10
CA GLN A 179 -5.45 4.56 -16.26
C GLN A 179 -4.17 4.75 -17.09
N GLU A 180 -4.11 4.18 -18.30
CA GLU A 180 -2.93 4.25 -19.15
C GLU A 180 -2.62 5.69 -19.58
N GLY A 181 -1.35 6.09 -19.45
CA GLY A 181 -0.86 7.40 -19.86
C GLY A 181 -0.09 8.16 -18.80
N PHE A 182 0.33 9.37 -19.14
CA PHE A 182 1.07 10.31 -18.31
C PHE A 182 0.14 11.37 -17.74
N GLY A 183 0.31 11.74 -16.47
CA GLY A 183 -0.59 12.73 -15.87
C GLY A 183 -0.16 13.18 -14.47
N PRO A 184 -0.98 14.06 -13.85
CA PRO A 184 -0.79 14.51 -12.49
C PRO A 184 -1.03 13.37 -11.50
N MET A 185 -0.16 13.24 -10.49
CA MET A 185 -0.34 12.25 -9.43
C MET A 185 -1.31 12.72 -8.36
N HIS A 186 -2.16 11.82 -7.91
CA HIS A 186 -3.08 12.04 -6.80
C HIS A 186 -2.47 11.62 -5.47
N MET A 187 -2.82 12.33 -4.41
CA MET A 187 -2.29 12.05 -3.08
C MET A 187 -3.35 12.18 -1.97
N THR A 188 -3.20 11.37 -0.93
CA THR A 188 -3.99 11.44 0.29
C THR A 188 -3.49 12.57 1.19
N VAL A 189 -3.82 13.81 0.79
CA VAL A 189 -3.55 15.05 1.51
C VAL A 189 -4.81 15.90 1.51
N LYS A 190 -5.19 16.42 2.67
CA LYS A 190 -6.34 17.33 2.85
C LYS A 190 -5.89 18.54 3.65
N ASP A 191 -6.17 19.73 3.14
CA ASP A 191 -5.78 21.01 3.78
C ASP A 191 -4.27 21.08 4.11
N GLY A 192 -3.43 20.57 3.21
CA GLY A 192 -1.97 20.52 3.37
C GLY A 192 -1.46 19.59 4.46
N VAL A 193 -2.28 18.66 4.95
CA VAL A 193 -1.95 17.68 5.98
C VAL A 193 -2.23 16.28 5.44
N ARG A 194 -1.38 15.30 5.80
CA ARG A 194 -1.62 13.88 5.50
C ARG A 194 -3.04 13.47 5.87
N SER A 195 -3.75 12.87 4.94
CA SER A 195 -5.07 12.27 5.10
C SER A 195 -4.88 10.78 5.41
N SER A 196 -4.47 10.48 6.66
CA SER A 196 -4.32 9.08 7.11
C SER A 196 -5.67 8.50 7.54
N ALA A 197 -5.79 7.18 7.56
CA ALA A 197 -7.01 6.51 8.02
C ALA A 197 -7.34 6.87 9.49
N SER A 198 -6.34 7.06 10.35
CA SER A 198 -6.57 7.54 11.72
C SER A 198 -7.20 8.94 11.73
N ARG A 199 -6.64 9.87 10.96
CA ARG A 199 -7.13 11.25 10.93
C ARG A 199 -8.54 11.36 10.36
N GLU A 200 -8.81 10.63 9.29
CA GLU A 200 -10.06 10.81 8.54
C GLU A 200 -11.19 9.91 9.04
N TYR A 201 -10.89 8.68 9.47
CA TYR A 201 -11.91 7.75 9.95
C TYR A 201 -12.00 7.65 11.46
N LEU A 202 -10.86 7.66 12.19
CA LEU A 202 -10.87 7.38 13.62
C LEU A 202 -11.02 8.64 14.48
N ASP A 203 -10.30 9.72 14.17
CA ASP A 203 -10.34 10.97 14.93
C ASP A 203 -11.76 11.56 15.08
N PRO A 204 -12.62 11.57 14.04
CA PRO A 204 -13.99 12.08 14.16
C PRO A 204 -14.89 11.29 15.11
N VAL A 205 -14.59 10.00 15.35
CA VAL A 205 -15.46 9.07 16.07
C VAL A 205 -14.89 8.56 17.39
N LYS A 206 -13.64 8.87 17.71
CA LYS A 206 -12.96 8.38 18.93
C LYS A 206 -13.62 8.78 20.26
N SER A 207 -14.55 9.72 20.25
CA SER A 207 -15.35 10.11 21.41
C SER A 207 -16.65 9.34 21.57
N ARG A 208 -16.98 8.42 20.64
CA ARG A 208 -18.15 7.55 20.77
C ARG A 208 -17.99 6.67 22.03
N LYS A 209 -19.05 6.59 22.83
CA LYS A 209 -19.02 5.86 24.11
C LYS A 209 -18.88 4.34 23.94
N ASN A 210 -19.36 3.83 22.82
CA ASN A 210 -19.33 2.43 22.43
C ASN A 210 -18.08 2.03 21.61
N LEU A 211 -17.08 2.91 21.48
CA LEU A 211 -15.80 2.63 20.84
C LEU A 211 -14.67 2.76 21.87
N THR A 212 -14.06 1.64 22.20
CA THR A 212 -12.86 1.57 23.06
C THR A 212 -11.62 1.40 22.20
N ILE A 213 -10.66 2.31 22.32
CA ILE A 213 -9.39 2.27 21.60
C ILE A 213 -8.26 2.06 22.59
N VAL A 214 -7.49 0.97 22.45
CA VAL A 214 -6.34 0.66 23.30
C VAL A 214 -5.08 0.66 22.44
N THR A 215 -4.16 1.58 22.73
CA THR A 215 -2.83 1.66 22.10
C THR A 215 -1.77 1.03 22.99
N GLY A 216 -0.63 0.63 22.40
CA GLY A 216 0.40 -0.14 23.12
C GLY A 216 -0.03 -1.57 23.42
N ALA A 217 -1.04 -2.08 22.71
CA ALA A 217 -1.65 -3.40 22.91
C ALA A 217 -1.15 -4.38 21.83
N LEU A 218 -0.20 -5.22 22.19
CA LEU A 218 0.27 -6.32 21.34
C LEU A 218 -0.68 -7.51 21.47
N VAL A 219 -1.50 -7.77 20.47
CA VAL A 219 -2.30 -8.99 20.39
C VAL A 219 -1.38 -10.18 20.17
N THR A 220 -1.53 -11.19 21.02
CA THR A 220 -0.66 -12.38 21.03
C THR A 220 -1.29 -13.57 20.36
N LYS A 221 -2.62 -13.71 20.44
CA LYS A 221 -3.40 -14.74 19.72
C LYS A 221 -4.90 -14.46 19.79
N VAL A 222 -5.65 -15.12 18.91
CA VAL A 222 -7.10 -15.30 18.99
C VAL A 222 -7.39 -16.47 19.93
N VAL A 223 -8.36 -16.30 20.83
CA VAL A 223 -8.85 -17.36 21.70
C VAL A 223 -9.90 -18.17 20.96
N LEU A 224 -9.63 -19.46 20.76
CA LEU A 224 -10.50 -20.40 20.06
C LEU A 224 -11.08 -21.44 21.02
N GLU A 225 -12.38 -21.68 20.95
CA GLU A 225 -13.09 -22.80 21.58
C GLU A 225 -13.87 -23.53 20.48
N ASP A 226 -13.58 -24.81 20.26
CA ASP A 226 -14.24 -25.65 19.27
C ASP A 226 -14.39 -24.99 17.88
N LYS A 227 -13.32 -24.38 17.39
CA LYS A 227 -13.28 -23.62 16.11
C LYS A 227 -14.16 -22.36 16.07
N VAL A 228 -14.54 -21.83 17.22
CA VAL A 228 -15.24 -20.54 17.35
C VAL A 228 -14.29 -19.53 17.98
N ALA A 229 -14.13 -18.36 17.38
CA ALA A 229 -13.35 -17.26 17.95
C ALA A 229 -14.13 -16.61 19.09
N LYS A 230 -13.60 -16.68 20.31
CA LYS A 230 -14.23 -16.16 21.52
C LYS A 230 -13.63 -14.82 22.00
N GLY A 231 -12.54 -14.38 21.41
CA GLY A 231 -11.88 -13.15 21.81
C GLY A 231 -10.40 -13.17 21.46
N VAL A 232 -9.64 -12.33 22.13
CA VAL A 232 -8.19 -12.20 21.95
C VAL A 232 -7.44 -12.11 23.26
N GLU A 233 -6.21 -12.62 23.29
CA GLU A 233 -5.21 -12.31 24.31
C GLU A 233 -4.27 -11.23 23.78
N TYR A 234 -3.93 -10.26 24.62
CA TYR A 234 -3.01 -9.19 24.27
C TYR A 234 -2.18 -8.74 25.50
N VAL A 235 -1.06 -8.09 25.24
CA VAL A 235 -0.20 -7.50 26.26
C VAL A 235 -0.27 -5.98 26.14
N VAL A 236 -0.60 -5.32 27.22
CA VAL A 236 -0.60 -3.86 27.33
C VAL A 236 0.08 -3.43 28.64
N ASN A 237 1.01 -2.46 28.58
CA ASN A 237 1.79 -2.03 29.74
C ASN A 237 2.49 -3.19 30.48
N GLY A 238 2.95 -4.20 29.74
CA GLY A 238 3.61 -5.39 30.28
C GLY A 238 2.68 -6.39 30.99
N LYS A 239 1.36 -6.20 30.94
CA LYS A 239 0.37 -7.11 31.53
C LYS A 239 -0.39 -7.85 30.44
N ALA A 240 -0.58 -9.15 30.66
CA ALA A 240 -1.45 -9.95 29.83
C ALA A 240 -2.91 -9.67 30.20
N GLU A 241 -3.70 -9.40 29.17
CA GLU A 241 -5.14 -9.12 29.27
C GLU A 241 -5.89 -9.98 28.27
N THR A 242 -7.19 -10.16 28.49
CA THR A 242 -8.07 -10.90 27.60
C THR A 242 -9.35 -10.10 27.39
N ALA A 243 -9.80 -9.99 26.13
CA ALA A 243 -11.09 -9.45 25.76
C ALA A 243 -11.94 -10.53 25.11
N ALA A 244 -13.22 -10.62 25.47
CA ALA A 244 -14.17 -11.55 24.87
C ALA A 244 -14.96 -10.86 23.73
N ALA A 245 -15.22 -11.59 22.65
CA ALA A 245 -16.08 -11.16 21.56
C ALA A 245 -17.44 -11.90 21.64
N SER A 246 -18.56 -11.16 21.60
CA SER A 246 -19.91 -11.74 21.53
C SER A 246 -20.35 -12.00 20.09
N HIS A 247 -19.82 -11.27 19.12
CA HIS A 247 -20.06 -11.49 17.70
C HIS A 247 -18.78 -11.96 17.00
N GLU A 248 -17.81 -11.08 16.74
CA GLU A 248 -16.67 -11.42 15.89
C GLU A 248 -15.33 -10.80 16.34
N VAL A 249 -14.25 -11.52 16.05
CA VAL A 249 -12.88 -11.01 16.03
C VAL A 249 -12.49 -10.73 14.59
N ILE A 250 -11.96 -9.53 14.31
CA ILE A 250 -11.58 -9.09 12.96
C ILE A 250 -10.10 -8.74 12.96
N LEU A 251 -9.30 -9.50 12.24
CA LEU A 251 -7.88 -9.20 12.06
C LEU A 251 -7.71 -8.16 10.96
N SER A 252 -7.07 -7.04 11.29
CA SER A 252 -6.73 -5.93 10.41
C SER A 252 -5.27 -5.47 10.62
N ALA A 253 -4.40 -6.45 10.92
CA ALA A 253 -3.00 -6.21 11.27
C ALA A 253 -2.06 -6.14 10.05
N GLY A 254 -2.62 -6.17 8.84
CA GLY A 254 -1.91 -6.08 7.56
C GLY A 254 -1.28 -7.40 7.13
N SER A 255 -0.71 -7.40 5.93
CA SER A 255 -0.22 -8.60 5.23
C SER A 255 0.91 -9.37 5.94
N ILE A 256 1.53 -8.79 6.96
CA ILE A 256 2.51 -9.48 7.82
C ILE A 256 1.90 -9.84 9.16
N GLY A 257 1.16 -8.92 9.78
CA GLY A 257 0.61 -9.12 11.12
C GLY A 257 -0.56 -10.10 11.16
N SER A 258 -1.50 -10.03 10.20
CA SER A 258 -2.69 -10.91 10.20
C SER A 258 -2.34 -12.38 10.04
N PRO A 259 -1.53 -12.83 9.06
CA PRO A 259 -1.11 -14.22 9.00
C PRO A 259 -0.25 -14.64 10.21
N HIS A 260 0.57 -13.75 10.77
CA HIS A 260 1.36 -14.04 11.96
C HIS A 260 0.46 -14.34 13.17
N ILE A 261 -0.59 -13.53 13.40
CA ILE A 261 -1.54 -13.74 14.50
C ILE A 261 -2.35 -15.03 14.28
N LEU A 262 -2.78 -15.34 13.04
CA LEU A 262 -3.44 -16.61 12.73
C LEU A 262 -2.55 -17.80 13.11
N GLN A 263 -1.28 -17.80 12.68
CA GLN A 263 -0.32 -18.85 12.99
C GLN A 263 -0.05 -18.96 14.49
N LEU A 264 0.13 -17.85 15.21
CA LEU A 264 0.27 -17.85 16.68
C LEU A 264 -0.97 -18.41 17.40
N SER A 265 -2.15 -18.33 16.76
CA SER A 265 -3.42 -18.86 17.26
C SER A 265 -3.62 -20.34 16.95
N GLY A 266 -2.69 -20.99 16.25
CA GLY A 266 -2.77 -22.38 15.82
C GLY A 266 -3.58 -22.59 14.54
N ILE A 267 -3.78 -21.52 13.73
CA ILE A 267 -4.43 -21.56 12.42
C ILE A 267 -3.36 -21.38 11.33
N GLY A 268 -3.13 -22.41 10.52
CA GLY A 268 -2.10 -22.34 9.48
C GLY A 268 -1.67 -23.72 9.02
N ASP A 269 -0.54 -23.77 8.30
CA ASP A 269 0.07 -25.01 7.89
C ASP A 269 0.57 -25.80 9.10
N LYS A 270 0.20 -27.09 9.18
CA LYS A 270 0.50 -27.96 10.31
C LYS A 270 2.01 -28.07 10.59
N ASP A 271 2.82 -28.28 9.56
CA ASP A 271 4.26 -28.50 9.73
C ASP A 271 4.98 -27.22 10.19
N ILE A 272 4.51 -26.06 9.73
CA ILE A 272 4.99 -24.74 10.16
C ILE A 272 4.67 -24.52 11.64
N LEU A 273 3.42 -24.77 12.05
CA LEU A 273 2.96 -24.57 13.42
C LEU A 273 3.69 -25.48 14.40
N GLU A 274 3.76 -26.79 14.11
CA GLU A 274 4.46 -27.78 14.96
C GLU A 274 5.94 -27.44 15.10
N LYS A 275 6.60 -27.04 14.00
CA LYS A 275 8.01 -26.62 14.02
C LYS A 275 8.25 -25.37 14.88
N ALA A 276 7.29 -24.45 14.91
CA ALA A 276 7.35 -23.24 15.74
C ALA A 276 6.95 -23.48 17.20
N GLY A 277 6.50 -24.69 17.56
CA GLY A 277 6.04 -25.04 18.90
C GLY A 277 4.64 -24.56 19.23
N VAL A 278 3.77 -24.43 18.22
CA VAL A 278 2.37 -24.01 18.37
C VAL A 278 1.45 -25.21 18.11
N ASP A 279 0.49 -25.42 19.01
CA ASP A 279 -0.53 -26.46 18.85
C ASP A 279 -1.44 -26.16 17.67
N VAL A 280 -1.62 -27.14 16.77
CA VAL A 280 -2.49 -27.02 15.61
C VAL A 280 -3.95 -27.06 16.06
N LYS A 281 -4.67 -25.97 15.90
CA LYS A 281 -6.12 -25.87 16.14
C LYS A 281 -6.91 -26.04 14.86
N HIS A 282 -6.38 -25.53 13.75
CA HIS A 282 -7.00 -25.64 12.44
C HIS A 282 -5.93 -25.64 11.33
N HIS A 283 -5.89 -26.71 10.55
CA HIS A 283 -5.00 -26.77 9.39
C HIS A 283 -5.58 -25.93 8.25
N LEU A 284 -4.90 -24.85 7.90
CA LEU A 284 -5.27 -23.93 6.83
C LEU A 284 -3.96 -23.51 6.10
N PRO A 285 -3.49 -24.30 5.12
CA PRO A 285 -2.14 -24.18 4.57
C PRO A 285 -1.85 -22.87 3.86
N GLY A 286 -2.89 -22.16 3.39
CA GLY A 286 -2.74 -20.86 2.72
C GLY A 286 -2.32 -19.70 3.62
N VAL A 287 -2.44 -19.84 4.95
CA VAL A 287 -2.07 -18.78 5.87
C VAL A 287 -0.59 -18.41 5.76
N GLY A 288 -0.33 -17.18 5.39
CA GLY A 288 1.03 -16.66 5.16
C GLY A 288 1.61 -17.00 3.79
N GLN A 289 0.91 -17.73 2.93
CA GLN A 289 1.37 -18.05 1.57
C GLN A 289 0.88 -17.00 0.56
N ASN A 290 1.37 -17.10 -0.69
CA ASN A 290 1.00 -16.18 -1.78
C ASN A 290 1.40 -14.70 -1.56
N LEU A 291 2.34 -14.41 -0.65
CA LEU A 291 2.82 -13.06 -0.41
C LEU A 291 3.34 -12.41 -1.70
N GLN A 292 2.87 -11.21 -1.99
CA GLN A 292 3.22 -10.43 -3.18
C GLN A 292 3.61 -9.01 -2.77
N ASP A 293 4.48 -8.38 -3.57
CA ASP A 293 4.90 -7.00 -3.38
C ASP A 293 5.36 -6.41 -4.71
N HIS A 294 5.32 -5.09 -4.85
CA HIS A 294 5.91 -4.38 -5.97
C HIS A 294 7.37 -4.04 -5.66
N LEU A 295 8.23 -4.26 -6.63
CA LEU A 295 9.59 -3.74 -6.64
C LEU A 295 9.67 -2.48 -7.50
N GLU A 296 10.58 -1.58 -7.14
CA GLU A 296 10.93 -0.41 -7.92
C GLU A 296 12.43 -0.16 -7.86
N PHE A 297 12.97 0.62 -8.79
CA PHE A 297 14.28 1.23 -8.66
C PHE A 297 14.23 2.70 -9.04
N TYR A 298 15.25 3.47 -8.65
CA TYR A 298 15.36 4.88 -8.96
C TYR A 298 16.18 5.08 -10.21
N PHE A 299 15.55 5.58 -11.25
CA PHE A 299 16.24 6.06 -12.43
C PHE A 299 16.63 7.52 -12.20
N GLN A 300 17.90 7.86 -12.18
CA GLN A 300 18.39 9.18 -11.74
C GLN A 300 19.22 9.87 -12.81
N TYR A 301 18.96 11.17 -12.97
CA TYR A 301 19.68 12.07 -13.89
C TYR A 301 20.18 13.30 -13.16
N LYS A 302 21.32 13.83 -13.61
CA LYS A 302 21.77 15.19 -13.29
C LYS A 302 20.86 16.20 -13.97
N CYS A 303 20.62 17.34 -13.33
CA CYS A 303 19.83 18.44 -13.87
C CYS A 303 20.74 19.63 -14.20
N LYS A 304 20.66 20.13 -15.45
CA LYS A 304 21.41 21.33 -15.90
C LYS A 304 21.00 22.59 -15.15
N GLN A 305 19.75 22.65 -14.67
CA GLN A 305 19.18 23.86 -14.07
C GLN A 305 19.08 23.75 -12.54
N PRO A 306 19.29 24.84 -11.79
CA PRO A 306 19.25 24.87 -10.33
C PRO A 306 17.80 24.94 -9.78
N ILE A 307 16.93 24.07 -10.24
CA ILE A 307 15.48 24.09 -9.95
C ILE A 307 14.99 22.91 -9.09
N THR A 308 15.92 22.02 -8.69
CA THR A 308 15.58 20.79 -8.01
C THR A 308 15.43 20.95 -6.50
N LEU A 309 14.77 20.00 -5.87
CA LEU A 309 14.60 19.97 -4.42
C LEU A 309 15.90 19.61 -3.68
N ASN A 310 16.94 19.12 -4.36
CA ASN A 310 18.27 18.91 -3.76
C ASN A 310 18.77 20.17 -3.04
N ARG A 311 18.51 21.36 -3.59
CA ARG A 311 18.85 22.66 -2.98
C ARG A 311 18.06 22.99 -1.72
N LYS A 312 16.99 22.24 -1.42
CA LYS A 312 16.11 22.44 -0.26
C LYS A 312 16.40 21.47 0.90
N LEU A 313 17.40 20.59 0.74
CA LEU A 313 17.74 19.58 1.76
C LEU A 313 18.54 20.14 2.95
N GLY A 314 19.08 21.37 2.83
CA GLY A 314 19.80 22.02 3.93
C GLY A 314 18.91 22.39 5.12
N LEU A 315 19.49 22.46 6.32
CA LEU A 315 18.76 22.69 7.58
C LEU A 315 17.94 23.99 7.59
N ILE A 316 18.48 25.08 7.04
CA ILE A 316 17.78 26.38 6.97
C ILE A 316 16.55 26.25 6.07
N SER A 317 16.68 25.63 4.89
CA SER A 317 15.56 25.42 3.97
C SER A 317 14.49 24.53 4.59
N LYS A 318 14.87 23.42 5.25
CA LYS A 318 13.94 22.55 5.99
C LYS A 318 13.22 23.31 7.10
N GLY A 319 13.92 24.18 7.84
CA GLY A 319 13.34 25.04 8.87
C GLY A 319 12.29 26.01 8.30
N LEU A 320 12.59 26.67 7.18
CA LEU A 320 11.66 27.59 6.50
C LEU A 320 10.43 26.88 5.93
N ILE A 321 10.61 25.69 5.33
CA ILE A 321 9.53 24.84 4.83
C ILE A 321 8.61 24.43 6.00
N GLY A 322 9.20 23.97 7.10
CA GLY A 322 8.47 23.59 8.30
C GLY A 322 7.71 24.76 8.91
N ALA A 323 8.33 25.95 9.06
CA ALA A 323 7.69 27.15 9.60
C ALA A 323 6.51 27.60 8.73
N ARG A 324 6.68 27.64 7.40
CA ARG A 324 5.59 27.97 6.47
C ARG A 324 4.42 26.98 6.60
N TRP A 325 4.72 25.69 6.68
CA TRP A 325 3.69 24.68 6.86
C TRP A 325 2.99 24.80 8.21
N LEU A 326 3.72 25.07 9.29
CA LEU A 326 3.12 25.29 10.62
C LEU A 326 2.14 26.47 10.63
N LEU A 327 2.46 27.55 9.92
CA LEU A 327 1.64 28.76 9.88
C LEU A 327 0.38 28.62 9.02
N ASN A 328 0.49 28.04 7.82
CA ASN A 328 -0.59 28.06 6.80
C ASN A 328 -0.83 26.74 6.08
N ARG A 329 -0.21 25.63 6.50
CA ARG A 329 -0.40 24.30 5.88
C ARG A 329 -0.20 24.32 4.36
N SER A 330 0.79 25.06 3.86
CA SER A 330 1.01 25.29 2.43
C SER A 330 2.47 25.19 2.01
N GLY A 331 2.71 25.27 0.70
CA GLY A 331 4.04 25.22 0.09
C GLY A 331 4.63 23.83 0.07
N LEU A 332 5.96 23.72 0.00
CA LEU A 332 6.66 22.44 -0.11
C LEU A 332 6.40 21.49 1.07
N GLY A 333 6.00 22.00 2.23
CA GLY A 333 5.62 21.16 3.38
C GLY A 333 4.30 20.41 3.21
N ALA A 334 3.45 20.85 2.28
CA ALA A 334 2.09 20.35 2.09
C ALA A 334 1.95 19.34 0.94
N THR A 335 3.05 18.84 0.38
CA THR A 335 3.08 17.87 -0.72
C THR A 335 4.06 16.73 -0.41
N ASN A 336 3.81 15.56 -0.99
CA ASN A 336 4.74 14.42 -0.97
C ASN A 336 5.83 14.53 -2.05
N HIS A 337 5.77 15.55 -2.89
CA HIS A 337 6.65 15.83 -4.03
C HIS A 337 6.55 14.87 -5.21
N PHE A 338 5.70 13.86 -5.18
CA PHE A 338 5.37 13.04 -6.34
C PHE A 338 4.12 13.65 -6.99
N GLU A 339 4.30 14.62 -7.92
CA GLU A 339 3.18 15.37 -8.48
C GLU A 339 2.89 15.02 -9.95
N SER A 340 3.74 14.19 -10.59
CA SER A 340 3.44 13.57 -11.89
C SER A 340 3.80 12.10 -11.88
N CYS A 341 3.07 11.33 -12.70
CA CYS A 341 3.19 9.88 -12.79
C CYS A 341 2.88 9.40 -14.21
N ALA A 342 3.09 8.11 -14.42
CA ALA A 342 2.56 7.42 -15.59
C ALA A 342 2.23 5.97 -15.25
N PHE A 343 1.27 5.43 -15.99
CA PHE A 343 0.98 4.00 -16.09
C PHE A 343 1.09 3.63 -17.56
N ILE A 344 1.95 2.67 -17.89
CA ILE A 344 2.15 2.22 -19.27
C ILE A 344 2.24 0.71 -19.35
N ARG A 345 2.07 0.17 -20.54
CA ARG A 345 2.30 -1.25 -20.82
C ARG A 345 3.77 -1.49 -21.13
N SER A 346 4.32 -2.59 -20.62
CA SER A 346 5.74 -2.98 -20.85
C SER A 346 6.00 -3.37 -22.32
N LYS A 347 5.01 -3.98 -22.98
CA LYS A 347 5.09 -4.51 -24.36
C LYS A 347 3.70 -4.66 -24.97
N ALA A 348 3.64 -4.96 -26.24
CA ALA A 348 2.43 -5.50 -26.88
C ALA A 348 2.03 -6.82 -26.20
N ASP A 349 0.76 -7.20 -26.32
CA ASP A 349 0.13 -8.37 -25.68
C ASP A 349 -0.02 -8.25 -24.15
N VAL A 350 0.07 -7.02 -23.61
CA VAL A 350 -0.31 -6.67 -22.26
C VAL A 350 -1.60 -5.84 -22.33
N GLU A 351 -2.70 -6.35 -21.77
CA GLU A 351 -4.04 -5.76 -21.95
C GLU A 351 -4.20 -4.42 -21.22
N TRP A 352 -3.59 -4.26 -20.00
CA TRP A 352 -3.63 -3.03 -19.20
C TRP A 352 -2.25 -2.73 -18.60
N PRO A 353 -2.01 -1.47 -18.16
CA PRO A 353 -0.69 -1.06 -17.67
C PRO A 353 -0.11 -2.00 -16.62
N ASP A 354 1.16 -2.31 -16.76
CA ASP A 354 1.94 -3.14 -15.85
C ASP A 354 3.22 -2.47 -15.36
N ILE A 355 3.48 -1.22 -15.79
CA ILE A 355 4.57 -0.38 -15.30
C ILE A 355 3.99 0.91 -14.72
N GLN A 356 4.46 1.28 -13.53
CA GLN A 356 4.15 2.56 -12.88
C GLN A 356 5.39 3.43 -12.73
N TYR A 357 5.21 4.73 -12.93
CA TYR A 357 6.20 5.76 -12.69
C TYR A 357 5.75 6.75 -11.62
N HIS A 358 6.66 7.10 -10.71
CA HIS A 358 6.51 8.23 -9.80
C HIS A 358 7.65 9.20 -10.07
N PHE A 359 7.35 10.41 -10.52
CA PHE A 359 8.38 11.41 -10.83
C PHE A 359 8.68 12.29 -9.62
N LEU A 360 9.96 12.49 -9.33
CA LEU A 360 10.45 13.34 -8.25
C LEU A 360 11.50 14.34 -8.76
N PRO A 361 11.31 15.67 -8.58
CA PRO A 361 12.29 16.69 -8.99
C PRO A 361 13.45 16.79 -7.98
N ALA A 362 14.00 15.67 -7.58
CA ALA A 362 15.19 15.52 -6.73
C ALA A 362 15.84 14.17 -7.01
N ALA A 363 17.16 14.10 -6.96
CA ALA A 363 17.88 12.83 -6.89
C ALA A 363 18.30 12.57 -5.44
N ILE A 364 17.57 11.65 -4.78
CA ILE A 364 17.74 11.31 -3.37
C ILE A 364 17.84 9.79 -3.18
N ARG A 365 18.40 9.39 -2.03
CA ARG A 365 18.42 8.01 -1.57
C ARG A 365 17.23 7.74 -0.65
N TYR A 366 16.97 6.48 -0.29
CA TYR A 366 15.90 6.08 0.63
C TYR A 366 15.98 6.72 2.03
N ASP A 367 17.18 7.10 2.47
CA ASP A 367 17.38 7.83 3.74
C ASP A 367 17.04 9.34 3.63
N GLY A 368 16.58 9.80 2.47
CA GLY A 368 16.21 11.19 2.20
C GLY A 368 17.41 12.13 2.05
N LYS A 369 18.64 11.61 1.94
CA LYS A 369 19.83 12.39 1.61
C LYS A 369 20.00 12.50 0.10
N SER A 370 20.77 13.51 -0.36
CA SER A 370 21.12 13.63 -1.77
C SER A 370 21.85 12.38 -2.26
N ALA A 371 21.54 11.94 -3.49
CA ALA A 371 22.22 10.81 -4.13
C ALA A 371 23.64 11.17 -4.56
N PHE A 372 23.87 12.46 -4.88
CA PHE A 372 25.17 13.02 -5.28
C PHE A 372 25.21 14.52 -4.92
N ASP A 373 26.36 15.15 -5.10
CA ASP A 373 26.51 16.60 -4.90
C ASP A 373 26.11 17.35 -6.18
N GLY A 374 24.95 18.00 -6.15
CA GLY A 374 24.40 18.75 -7.28
C GLY A 374 22.87 18.70 -7.40
N ASP A 375 22.38 19.22 -8.52
CA ASP A 375 20.98 19.19 -8.90
C ASP A 375 20.66 17.93 -9.71
N GLY A 376 19.57 17.26 -9.38
CA GLY A 376 19.11 16.06 -10.08
C GLY A 376 17.62 15.82 -9.94
N PHE A 377 17.11 14.93 -10.77
CA PHE A 377 15.74 14.42 -10.69
C PHE A 377 15.74 12.90 -10.80
N GLN A 378 14.67 12.28 -10.38
CA GLN A 378 14.52 10.83 -10.46
C GLN A 378 13.12 10.40 -10.82
N VAL A 379 13.05 9.20 -11.38
CA VAL A 379 11.83 8.48 -11.64
C VAL A 379 11.91 7.17 -10.87
N HIS A 380 10.95 6.93 -9.99
CA HIS A 380 10.74 5.60 -9.43
C HIS A 380 9.97 4.81 -10.48
N VAL A 381 10.47 3.68 -10.86
CA VAL A 381 9.85 2.84 -11.88
C VAL A 381 9.83 1.39 -11.43
N GLY A 382 8.68 0.75 -11.58
CA GLY A 382 8.50 -0.64 -11.19
C GLY A 382 7.48 -1.37 -12.05
N HIS A 383 7.69 -2.67 -12.16
CA HIS A 383 6.76 -3.60 -12.77
C HIS A 383 5.70 -4.01 -11.74
N ASN A 384 4.42 -3.76 -12.04
CA ASN A 384 3.31 -3.89 -11.08
C ASN A 384 2.56 -5.24 -11.15
N LYS A 385 2.98 -6.17 -11.97
CA LYS A 385 2.35 -7.49 -12.13
C LYS A 385 3.33 -8.63 -11.84
N PRO A 386 3.91 -8.68 -10.60
CA PRO A 386 4.89 -9.71 -10.27
C PRO A 386 4.25 -11.10 -10.26
N LYS A 387 4.95 -12.06 -10.84
CA LYS A 387 4.57 -13.48 -10.82
C LYS A 387 5.25 -14.29 -9.71
N SER A 388 6.30 -13.75 -9.13
CA SER A 388 6.96 -14.33 -7.95
C SER A 388 6.04 -14.36 -6.75
N ARG A 389 6.14 -15.41 -5.94
CA ARG A 389 5.29 -15.61 -4.76
C ARG A 389 6.15 -15.94 -3.55
N GLY A 390 5.81 -15.30 -2.45
CA GLY A 390 6.50 -15.39 -1.19
C GLY A 390 5.64 -15.93 -0.05
N SER A 391 6.17 -15.79 1.16
CA SER A 391 5.49 -16.24 2.38
C SER A 391 5.83 -15.41 3.61
N VAL A 392 4.91 -15.44 4.57
CA VAL A 392 5.07 -15.00 5.96
C VAL A 392 4.96 -16.25 6.84
N THR A 393 6.06 -16.65 7.47
CA THR A 393 6.14 -17.95 8.15
C THR A 393 6.47 -17.75 9.63
N LEU A 394 5.67 -18.35 10.51
CA LEU A 394 5.93 -18.37 11.95
C LEU A 394 7.24 -19.10 12.25
N GLN A 395 8.08 -18.53 13.09
CA GLN A 395 9.32 -19.16 13.52
C GLN A 395 9.40 -19.47 15.03
N SER A 396 8.47 -18.97 15.82
CA SER A 396 8.43 -19.15 17.28
C SER A 396 7.02 -18.93 17.82
N ALA A 397 6.65 -19.68 18.84
CA ALA A 397 5.43 -19.43 19.63
C ALA A 397 5.46 -18.11 20.46
N ASN A 398 6.62 -17.45 20.52
CA ASN A 398 6.75 -16.17 21.19
C ASN A 398 6.27 -15.03 20.27
N PRO A 399 5.18 -14.31 20.61
CA PRO A 399 4.59 -13.27 19.74
C PRO A 399 5.48 -12.03 19.54
N THR A 400 6.56 -11.88 20.31
CA THR A 400 7.52 -10.78 20.15
C THR A 400 8.62 -11.09 19.13
N VAL A 401 8.73 -12.35 18.70
CA VAL A 401 9.66 -12.75 17.63
C VAL A 401 8.99 -12.50 16.28
N PRO A 402 9.58 -11.69 15.40
CA PRO A 402 9.03 -11.43 14.08
C PRO A 402 8.87 -12.73 13.26
N PRO A 403 7.88 -12.81 12.37
CA PRO A 403 7.81 -13.92 11.41
C PRO A 403 8.96 -13.84 10.39
N LYS A 404 9.28 -14.93 9.74
CA LYS A 404 10.11 -14.95 8.53
C LYS A 404 9.31 -14.37 7.39
N ILE A 405 9.91 -13.44 6.65
CA ILE A 405 9.31 -12.79 5.50
C ILE A 405 10.20 -13.09 4.30
N LEU A 406 9.66 -13.75 3.30
CA LEU A 406 10.38 -14.07 2.07
C LEU A 406 9.46 -13.76 0.90
N PHE A 407 9.86 -12.90 0.00
CA PHE A 407 9.06 -12.55 -1.19
C PHE A 407 9.42 -13.41 -2.39
N ASN A 408 10.61 -13.99 -2.43
CA ASN A 408 11.17 -14.65 -3.61
C ASN A 408 11.23 -13.69 -4.81
N TYR A 409 11.56 -12.44 -4.58
CA TYR A 409 11.64 -11.41 -5.61
C TYR A 409 12.47 -11.87 -6.81
N LEU A 410 11.93 -11.65 -8.03
CA LEU A 410 12.55 -12.04 -9.31
C LEU A 410 12.77 -13.56 -9.48
N GLN A 411 12.00 -14.39 -8.76
CA GLN A 411 12.01 -15.85 -8.95
C GLN A 411 11.47 -16.23 -10.34
N HIS A 412 10.38 -15.53 -10.75
CA HIS A 412 9.78 -15.77 -12.06
C HIS A 412 10.53 -15.00 -13.15
N PRO A 413 10.84 -15.62 -14.32
CA PRO A 413 11.58 -14.95 -15.40
C PRO A 413 10.90 -13.68 -15.94
N ASP A 414 9.56 -13.66 -15.98
CA ASP A 414 8.81 -12.51 -16.48
C ASP A 414 9.02 -11.26 -15.61
N ASP A 415 9.33 -11.41 -14.33
CA ASP A 415 9.54 -10.27 -13.43
C ASP A 415 10.81 -9.50 -13.82
N ILE A 416 11.90 -10.20 -14.16
CA ILE A 416 13.13 -9.55 -14.63
C ILE A 416 12.97 -8.96 -16.05
N GLU A 417 12.19 -9.64 -16.93
CA GLU A 417 11.86 -9.10 -18.25
C GLU A 417 11.10 -7.78 -18.14
N GLY A 418 10.13 -7.68 -17.21
CA GLY A 418 9.42 -6.44 -16.90
C GLY A 418 10.37 -5.30 -16.49
N PHE A 419 11.41 -5.60 -15.69
CA PHE A 419 12.42 -4.61 -15.32
C PHE A 419 13.35 -4.21 -16.47
N ARG A 420 13.69 -5.12 -17.38
CA ARG A 420 14.40 -4.76 -18.63
C ARG A 420 13.60 -3.74 -19.45
N ALA A 421 12.27 -3.96 -19.56
CA ALA A 421 11.37 -3.00 -20.19
C ALA A 421 11.38 -1.66 -19.42
N CYS A 422 11.29 -1.66 -18.10
CA CYS A 422 11.38 -0.44 -17.27
C CYS A 422 12.63 0.38 -17.61
N VAL A 423 13.81 -0.25 -17.72
CA VAL A 423 15.06 0.46 -18.05
C VAL A 423 15.00 1.08 -19.44
N ARG A 424 14.61 0.29 -20.45
CA ARG A 424 14.62 0.75 -21.86
C ARG A 424 13.60 1.84 -22.14
N LEU A 425 12.36 1.65 -21.67
CA LEU A 425 11.28 2.61 -21.87
C LEU A 425 11.53 3.91 -21.11
N THR A 426 12.12 3.85 -19.89
CA THR A 426 12.49 5.06 -19.16
C THR A 426 13.53 5.89 -19.91
N ARG A 427 14.56 5.26 -20.48
CA ARG A 427 15.56 5.95 -21.31
C ARG A 427 14.93 6.60 -22.53
N GLU A 428 14.05 5.89 -23.23
CA GLU A 428 13.32 6.44 -24.38
C GLU A 428 12.50 7.68 -24.00
N ILE A 429 11.78 7.63 -22.89
CA ILE A 429 10.97 8.75 -22.40
C ILE A 429 11.86 9.94 -22.02
N ILE A 430 12.90 9.71 -21.21
CA ILE A 430 13.76 10.79 -20.75
C ILE A 430 14.63 11.36 -21.89
N ALA A 431 14.85 10.60 -22.97
CA ALA A 431 15.58 11.08 -24.17
C ALA A 431 14.79 12.11 -25.00
N GLN A 432 13.49 12.27 -24.76
CA GLN A 432 12.66 13.20 -25.53
C GLN A 432 13.05 14.67 -25.33
N SER A 433 12.76 15.51 -26.35
CA SER A 433 13.16 16.92 -26.39
C SER A 433 12.60 17.77 -25.24
N ALA A 434 11.52 17.35 -24.61
CA ALA A 434 10.97 18.01 -23.41
C ALA A 434 11.97 18.07 -22.23
N PHE A 435 12.98 17.19 -22.20
CA PHE A 435 14.03 17.19 -21.20
C PHE A 435 15.35 17.83 -21.65
N ASP A 436 15.49 18.32 -22.88
CA ASP A 436 16.77 18.85 -23.42
C ASP A 436 17.34 20.00 -22.57
N ASP A 437 16.46 20.87 -22.05
CA ASP A 437 16.87 21.98 -21.18
C ASP A 437 17.22 21.55 -19.75
N PHE A 438 16.86 20.33 -19.35
CA PHE A 438 17.00 19.85 -17.98
C PHE A 438 17.94 18.67 -17.82
N ARG A 439 17.90 17.69 -18.73
CA ARG A 439 18.69 16.46 -18.67
C ARG A 439 20.18 16.76 -18.92
N ASP A 440 21.04 16.29 -17.99
CA ASP A 440 22.49 16.20 -18.16
C ASP A 440 22.87 14.71 -18.26
N GLY A 441 23.74 14.15 -17.45
CA GLY A 441 24.13 12.73 -17.49
C GLY A 441 23.21 11.82 -16.68
N GLU A 442 23.06 10.57 -17.13
CA GLU A 442 22.42 9.51 -16.35
C GLU A 442 23.35 9.10 -15.19
N ILE A 443 22.78 9.05 -13.96
CA ILE A 443 23.52 8.65 -12.75
C ILE A 443 23.27 7.18 -12.45
N GLN A 444 22.00 6.78 -12.49
CA GLN A 444 21.53 5.42 -12.20
C GLN A 444 20.45 5.07 -13.23
N PRO A 445 20.55 3.88 -13.85
CA PRO A 445 21.56 2.81 -13.69
C PRO A 445 22.97 3.17 -14.20
N GLY A 446 23.13 4.19 -15.03
CA GLY A 446 24.36 4.58 -15.68
C GLY A 446 24.42 4.15 -17.16
N GLU A 447 24.93 5.04 -18.01
CA GLU A 447 24.92 4.88 -19.48
C GLU A 447 25.66 3.61 -19.97
N HIS A 448 26.51 3.01 -19.13
CA HIS A 448 27.26 1.80 -19.47
C HIS A 448 26.41 0.51 -19.33
N ILE A 449 25.26 0.55 -18.66
CA ILE A 449 24.35 -0.59 -18.51
C ILE A 449 23.47 -0.67 -19.76
N GLN A 450 23.73 -1.60 -20.68
CA GLN A 450 23.05 -1.68 -21.99
C GLN A 450 22.47 -3.07 -22.32
N THR A 451 23.24 -4.14 -22.06
CA THR A 451 22.80 -5.50 -22.37
C THR A 451 21.80 -6.02 -21.35
N ASP A 452 21.08 -7.11 -21.69
CA ASP A 452 20.16 -7.75 -20.77
C ASP A 452 20.87 -8.23 -19.50
N GLU A 453 22.06 -8.79 -19.63
CA GLU A 453 22.88 -9.27 -18.52
C GLU A 453 23.31 -8.15 -17.58
N GLU A 454 23.70 -7.00 -18.14
CA GLU A 454 24.07 -5.81 -17.36
C GLU A 454 22.85 -5.22 -16.63
N ILE A 455 21.68 -5.16 -17.32
CA ILE A 455 20.43 -4.71 -16.72
C ILE A 455 20.01 -5.65 -15.60
N ASP A 456 20.05 -6.97 -15.82
CA ASP A 456 19.70 -7.96 -14.81
C ASP A 456 20.59 -7.84 -13.56
N ALA A 457 21.89 -7.67 -13.75
CA ALA A 457 22.84 -7.49 -12.65
C ALA A 457 22.53 -6.19 -11.86
N PHE A 458 22.28 -5.10 -12.56
CA PHE A 458 21.87 -3.84 -11.95
C PHE A 458 20.54 -3.98 -11.18
N VAL A 459 19.52 -4.58 -11.79
CA VAL A 459 18.21 -4.77 -11.17
C VAL A 459 18.34 -5.57 -9.88
N ARG A 460 19.06 -6.71 -9.90
CA ARG A 460 19.28 -7.53 -8.69
C ARG A 460 19.99 -6.79 -7.56
N GLU A 461 20.84 -5.83 -7.90
CA GLU A 461 21.59 -5.01 -6.93
C GLU A 461 20.79 -3.80 -6.43
N ALA A 462 20.01 -3.14 -7.30
CA ALA A 462 19.47 -1.81 -7.06
C ALA A 462 17.97 -1.73 -6.76
N VAL A 463 17.17 -2.78 -7.10
CA VAL A 463 15.73 -2.74 -6.79
C VAL A 463 15.50 -2.72 -5.30
N GLU A 464 14.43 -2.02 -4.93
CA GLU A 464 13.92 -1.94 -3.56
C GLU A 464 12.42 -2.23 -3.55
N SER A 465 11.88 -2.57 -2.39
CA SER A 465 10.43 -2.70 -2.22
C SER A 465 9.75 -1.34 -2.39
N ALA A 466 8.63 -1.30 -3.11
CA ALA A 466 7.73 -0.15 -3.10
C ALA A 466 6.81 -0.14 -1.86
N TYR A 467 7.04 -1.08 -0.93
CA TYR A 467 6.33 -1.23 0.34
C TYR A 467 4.84 -1.57 0.19
N HIS A 468 4.50 -2.44 -0.75
CA HIS A 468 3.15 -2.91 -1.05
C HIS A 468 2.88 -4.39 -0.72
N PRO A 469 3.39 -4.97 0.41
CA PRO A 469 3.13 -6.37 0.72
C PRO A 469 1.65 -6.65 0.89
N SER A 470 1.17 -7.74 0.27
CA SER A 470 -0.24 -8.11 0.22
C SER A 470 -0.44 -9.61 -0.03
N CYS A 471 -1.67 -10.06 -0.09
CA CYS A 471 -2.08 -11.38 -0.58
C CYS A 471 -1.76 -12.59 0.31
N SER A 472 -1.25 -12.39 1.52
CA SER A 472 -0.76 -13.46 2.41
C SER A 472 -1.87 -14.23 3.18
N CYS A 473 -3.13 -13.84 3.02
CA CYS A 473 -4.34 -14.53 3.51
C CYS A 473 -5.41 -14.49 2.43
N LYS A 474 -5.06 -14.90 1.19
CA LYS A 474 -5.88 -14.63 -0.01
C LYS A 474 -7.33 -15.08 0.14
N MET A 475 -8.23 -14.28 -0.41
CA MET A 475 -9.64 -14.60 -0.60
C MET A 475 -9.81 -15.58 -1.77
N GLY A 476 -10.76 -16.50 -1.65
CA GLY A 476 -11.09 -17.46 -2.68
C GLY A 476 -11.74 -18.72 -2.11
N GLU A 477 -11.92 -19.74 -2.97
CA GLU A 477 -12.56 -21.01 -2.64
C GLU A 477 -11.62 -22.21 -2.85
N ASP A 478 -10.38 -22.00 -3.29
CA ASP A 478 -9.41 -23.08 -3.48
C ASP A 478 -8.73 -23.48 -2.17
N GLU A 479 -7.99 -24.60 -2.19
CA GLU A 479 -7.33 -25.18 -1.01
C GLU A 479 -6.33 -24.23 -0.31
N MET A 480 -5.84 -23.21 -1.02
CA MET A 480 -4.92 -22.21 -0.50
C MET A 480 -5.63 -20.89 -0.14
N ALA A 481 -6.95 -20.82 -0.26
CA ALA A 481 -7.71 -19.67 0.20
C ALA A 481 -7.78 -19.66 1.74
N VAL A 482 -7.63 -18.48 2.32
CA VAL A 482 -7.69 -18.28 3.79
C VAL A 482 -9.04 -17.73 4.21
N VAL A 483 -9.62 -16.85 3.39
CA VAL A 483 -10.94 -16.29 3.65
C VAL A 483 -11.88 -16.48 2.45
N ASP A 484 -13.17 -16.57 2.74
CA ASP A 484 -14.23 -16.56 1.73
C ASP A 484 -14.51 -15.14 1.20
N SER A 485 -15.44 -15.02 0.24
CA SER A 485 -15.86 -13.72 -0.31
C SER A 485 -16.58 -12.82 0.69
N GLN A 486 -16.98 -13.34 1.83
CA GLN A 486 -17.54 -12.59 2.96
C GLN A 486 -16.46 -12.20 3.98
N THR A 487 -15.19 -12.49 3.70
CA THR A 487 -14.02 -12.27 4.57
C THR A 487 -13.92 -13.16 5.81
N ASN A 488 -14.74 -14.19 5.95
CA ASN A 488 -14.66 -15.17 7.05
C ASN A 488 -13.44 -16.07 6.84
N VAL A 489 -12.72 -16.38 7.92
CA VAL A 489 -11.65 -17.39 7.88
C VAL A 489 -12.26 -18.76 7.68
N HIS A 490 -11.86 -19.48 6.63
CA HIS A 490 -12.40 -20.81 6.32
C HIS A 490 -12.31 -21.74 7.51
N GLY A 491 -13.44 -22.34 7.87
CA GLY A 491 -13.56 -23.35 8.94
C GLY A 491 -13.46 -22.83 10.38
N ILE A 492 -13.46 -21.51 10.59
CA ILE A 492 -13.48 -20.86 11.92
C ILE A 492 -14.67 -19.90 11.99
N GLU A 493 -15.56 -20.12 12.91
CA GLU A 493 -16.72 -19.25 13.18
C GLU A 493 -16.30 -18.00 13.97
N GLY A 494 -16.89 -16.85 13.63
CA GLY A 494 -16.66 -15.58 14.37
C GLY A 494 -15.27 -14.96 14.17
N LEU A 495 -14.52 -15.36 13.13
CA LEU A 495 -13.21 -14.82 12.80
C LEU A 495 -13.18 -14.34 11.35
N ARG A 496 -12.72 -13.09 11.16
CA ARG A 496 -12.47 -12.51 9.83
C ARG A 496 -11.06 -11.96 9.70
N VAL A 497 -10.62 -11.83 8.44
CA VAL A 497 -9.46 -10.99 8.09
C VAL A 497 -9.94 -9.91 7.13
N VAL A 498 -9.62 -8.66 7.44
CA VAL A 498 -10.00 -7.49 6.62
C VAL A 498 -8.81 -6.54 6.56
N ASP A 499 -7.95 -6.72 5.59
CA ASP A 499 -6.83 -5.84 5.23
C ASP A 499 -6.23 -6.28 3.87
N SER A 500 -5.07 -5.75 3.47
CA SER A 500 -4.43 -6.09 2.19
C SER A 500 -3.96 -7.55 2.09
N SER A 501 -3.94 -8.32 3.18
CA SER A 501 -3.57 -9.74 3.13
C SER A 501 -4.59 -10.59 2.37
N ILE A 502 -5.86 -10.16 2.34
CA ILE A 502 -6.92 -10.94 1.69
C ILE A 502 -7.00 -10.77 0.18
N PHE A 503 -6.25 -9.86 -0.42
CA PHE A 503 -6.25 -9.70 -1.86
C PHE A 503 -5.86 -11.02 -2.55
N PRO A 504 -6.62 -11.52 -3.55
CA PRO A 504 -6.24 -12.70 -4.31
C PRO A 504 -4.93 -12.52 -5.07
N THR A 505 -4.81 -11.35 -5.72
CA THR A 505 -3.63 -10.86 -6.42
C THR A 505 -3.38 -9.40 -6.09
N ILE A 506 -2.13 -8.97 -6.17
CA ILE A 506 -1.77 -7.57 -5.93
C ILE A 506 -2.34 -6.67 -7.06
N PRO A 507 -3.14 -5.62 -6.74
CA PRO A 507 -3.65 -4.71 -7.76
C PRO A 507 -2.57 -3.75 -8.26
N ASN A 508 -2.77 -3.21 -9.44
CA ASN A 508 -1.85 -2.27 -10.08
C ASN A 508 -1.66 -0.99 -9.24
N GLY A 509 -0.44 -0.73 -8.78
CA GLY A 509 -0.07 0.46 -8.02
C GLY A 509 -0.21 0.35 -6.50
N ASN A 510 -0.42 1.49 -5.84
CA ASN A 510 -0.35 1.61 -4.37
C ASN A 510 -1.57 1.02 -3.67
N LEU A 511 -1.39 0.41 -2.50
CA LEU A 511 -2.41 -0.45 -1.86
C LEU A 511 -3.32 0.23 -0.84
N ASN A 512 -3.10 1.50 -0.47
CA ASN A 512 -3.90 2.12 0.59
C ASN A 512 -5.38 2.29 0.21
N ALA A 513 -5.65 2.76 -1.01
CA ALA A 513 -7.03 2.95 -1.46
C ALA A 513 -7.80 1.62 -1.60
N PRO A 514 -7.26 0.54 -2.24
CA PRO A 514 -7.96 -0.74 -2.28
C PRO A 514 -8.14 -1.36 -0.88
N THR A 515 -7.20 -1.18 0.06
CA THR A 515 -7.36 -1.63 1.45
C THR A 515 -8.54 -0.93 2.15
N ILE A 516 -8.68 0.38 1.97
CA ILE A 516 -9.80 1.15 2.52
C ILE A 516 -11.12 0.73 1.86
N MET A 517 -11.14 0.54 0.54
CA MET A 517 -12.31 0.05 -0.19
C MET A 517 -12.77 -1.31 0.31
N VAL A 518 -11.84 -2.24 0.49
CA VAL A 518 -12.13 -3.57 1.06
C VAL A 518 -12.76 -3.45 2.45
N ALA A 519 -12.23 -2.58 3.30
CA ALA A 519 -12.76 -2.38 4.65
C ALA A 519 -14.17 -1.73 4.65
N GLU A 520 -14.43 -0.78 3.74
CA GLU A 520 -15.79 -0.20 3.57
C GLU A 520 -16.81 -1.24 3.15
N LYS A 521 -16.44 -2.12 2.21
CA LYS A 521 -17.32 -3.20 1.75
C LYS A 521 -17.48 -4.28 2.80
N ALA A 522 -16.41 -4.71 3.45
CA ALA A 522 -16.45 -5.67 4.55
C ALA A 522 -17.31 -5.17 5.72
N ALA A 523 -17.26 -3.87 6.05
CA ALA A 523 -18.09 -3.30 7.09
C ALA A 523 -19.60 -3.45 6.80
N ASP A 524 -20.03 -3.23 5.55
CA ASP A 524 -21.42 -3.42 5.15
C ASP A 524 -21.81 -4.92 5.21
N ILE A 525 -20.89 -5.83 4.80
CA ILE A 525 -21.06 -7.29 4.92
C ILE A 525 -21.24 -7.70 6.39
N ILE A 526 -20.34 -7.28 7.28
CA ILE A 526 -20.36 -7.61 8.72
C ILE A 526 -21.65 -7.11 9.38
N LEU A 527 -22.14 -5.93 8.98
CA LEU A 527 -23.38 -5.35 9.51
C LEU A 527 -24.65 -5.90 8.86
N GLY A 528 -24.53 -6.84 7.91
CA GLY A 528 -25.68 -7.37 7.16
C GLY A 528 -26.42 -6.32 6.33
N LYS A 529 -25.74 -5.22 5.97
CA LYS A 529 -26.29 -4.18 5.10
C LYS A 529 -26.34 -4.68 3.65
N PRO A 530 -27.33 -4.26 2.85
CA PRO A 530 -27.31 -4.51 1.41
C PRO A 530 -26.04 -3.93 0.78
N ALA A 531 -25.44 -4.68 -0.16
CA ALA A 531 -24.32 -4.18 -0.95
C ALA A 531 -24.73 -2.91 -1.72
N LEU A 532 -23.81 -1.98 -1.89
CA LEU A 532 -24.04 -0.82 -2.74
C LEU A 532 -24.31 -1.28 -4.18
N PRO A 533 -25.25 -0.64 -4.91
CA PRO A 533 -25.55 -1.02 -6.28
C PRO A 533 -24.30 -0.99 -7.17
N PRO A 534 -24.02 -2.07 -7.92
CA PRO A 534 -22.90 -2.11 -8.85
C PRO A 534 -23.00 -0.98 -9.91
N GLN A 535 -21.87 -0.41 -10.28
CA GLN A 535 -21.81 0.68 -11.27
C GLN A 535 -21.11 0.20 -12.54
N ASN A 536 -21.84 0.17 -13.64
CA ASN A 536 -21.29 -0.14 -14.96
C ASN A 536 -20.80 1.14 -15.61
N VAL A 537 -19.48 1.36 -15.58
CA VAL A 537 -18.81 2.50 -16.21
C VAL A 537 -17.86 2.04 -17.31
N ALA A 538 -17.56 2.92 -18.27
CA ALA A 538 -16.58 2.60 -19.31
C ALA A 538 -15.16 2.53 -18.71
N VAL A 539 -14.37 1.57 -19.18
CA VAL A 539 -12.94 1.44 -18.86
C VAL A 539 -12.18 1.46 -20.17
N ASP A 540 -11.23 2.36 -20.30
CA ASP A 540 -10.42 2.42 -21.50
C ASP A 540 -9.33 1.35 -21.46
N ILE A 541 -9.30 0.56 -22.53
CA ILE A 541 -8.25 -0.41 -22.87
C ILE A 541 -7.76 -0.03 -24.26
N HIS A 542 -6.45 -0.01 -24.45
CA HIS A 542 -5.88 0.32 -25.76
C HIS A 542 -6.42 -0.66 -26.84
N PRO A 543 -7.01 -0.16 -27.93
CA PRO A 543 -7.76 -1.03 -28.86
C PRO A 543 -6.87 -2.08 -29.55
N ASN A 544 -5.60 -1.77 -29.76
CA ASN A 544 -4.63 -2.65 -30.44
C ASN A 544 -3.63 -3.27 -29.44
N TRP A 545 -4.00 -3.43 -28.17
CA TRP A 545 -3.07 -3.89 -27.13
C TRP A 545 -2.35 -5.21 -27.44
N GLN A 546 -2.97 -6.08 -28.25
CA GLN A 546 -2.38 -7.36 -28.66
C GLN A 546 -1.18 -7.21 -29.60
N THR A 547 -1.11 -6.13 -30.36
CA THR A 547 -0.10 -5.93 -31.42
C THR A 547 0.75 -4.68 -31.23
N GLU A 548 0.30 -3.73 -30.41
CA GLU A 548 0.95 -2.45 -30.20
C GLU A 548 1.19 -2.21 -28.70
N GLN A 549 2.37 -1.70 -28.37
CA GLN A 549 2.72 -1.36 -26.97
C GLN A 549 2.10 0.00 -26.58
N ARG A 550 1.96 0.90 -27.55
CA ARG A 550 1.32 2.23 -27.43
C ARG A 550 0.76 2.71 -28.75
#